data_001e9c57ec4fbb1a3afc25e5b6d2ae31
#
_entry.id   001e9c57ec4fbb1a3afc25e5b6d2ae31
#
_cell.length_a   1.000
_cell.length_b   1.000
_cell.length_c   1.000
_cell.angle_alpha   90.00
_cell.angle_beta   90.00
_cell.angle_gamma   90.00
#
_symmetry.space_group_name_H-M   'P 1'
#
loop_
_entity.id
_entity.type
_entity.pdbx_description
1 polymer ?
#
loop_
_entity_poly.entity_id
_entity_poly.type
_entity_poly.pdbx_seq_one_letter_code
_entity_poly.pdbx_strand_id
1 'polypeptide(L)'
;RLVDRFVLELCRCLLNGEEIAQWVLDALLELPKAMGNGTRIANTLENRAIEAVEALTLQGREGEEFTGVVVDRLKANGEPGERGVVSIADPALEAVVSADHVPVGERVRVRLVSIGEDLTVHFELIERIGARKSQLYAGSFDANTD
;
A
#
# COMPACT_ATOMS: atom_id res chain seq x y z
N ARG A 1 17.87 10.05 10.69
CA ARG A 1 16.97 11.04 10.08
C ARG A 1 17.44 12.46 10.43
N LEU A 2 17.08 13.43 9.58
CA LEU A 2 17.53 14.83 9.78
C LEU A 2 17.06 15.39 11.13
N VAL A 3 15.81 15.18 11.49
CA VAL A 3 15.22 15.66 12.75
C VAL A 3 15.98 15.17 13.97
N ASP A 4 16.50 13.94 13.95
CA ASP A 4 17.19 13.34 15.09
C ASP A 4 18.45 14.14 15.45
N ARG A 5 19.16 14.72 14.47
CA ARG A 5 20.34 15.59 14.71
C ARG A 5 19.97 16.88 15.44
N PHE A 6 18.88 17.51 15.03
CA PHE A 6 18.42 18.76 15.68
C PHE A 6 17.91 18.49 17.10
N VAL A 7 17.16 17.39 17.30
CA VAL A 7 16.68 17.01 18.63
C VAL A 7 17.83 16.66 19.57
N LEU A 8 18.85 15.92 19.08
CA LEU A 8 20.01 15.58 19.88
C LEU A 8 20.81 16.82 20.28
N GLU A 9 20.98 17.80 19.39
CA GLU A 9 21.66 19.07 19.72
C GLU A 9 20.87 19.87 20.76
N LEU A 10 19.55 19.93 20.61
CA LEU A 10 18.66 20.54 21.58
C LEU A 10 18.83 19.89 22.97
N CYS A 11 18.78 18.57 23.05
CA CYS A 11 18.96 17.82 24.28
C CYS A 11 20.34 18.08 24.89
N ARG A 12 21.42 18.13 24.10
CA ARG A 12 22.77 18.42 24.54
C ARG A 12 22.85 19.79 25.20
N CYS A 13 22.32 20.82 24.54
CA CYS A 13 22.31 22.18 25.09
C CYS A 13 21.55 22.25 26.40
N LEU A 14 20.35 21.66 26.47
CA LEU A 14 19.53 21.68 27.69
C LEU A 14 20.18 20.95 28.86
N LEU A 15 20.80 19.79 28.62
CA LEU A 15 21.46 19.02 29.67
C LEU A 15 22.72 19.73 30.23
N ASN A 16 23.44 20.48 29.39
CA ASN A 16 24.65 21.22 29.80
C ASN A 16 24.35 22.65 30.31
N GLY A 17 23.09 23.08 30.25
CA GLY A 17 22.74 24.47 30.56
C GLY A 17 23.31 25.48 29.56
N GLU A 18 23.56 25.04 28.33
CA GLU A 18 24.07 25.87 27.24
C GLU A 18 22.93 26.59 26.52
N GLU A 19 23.22 27.75 25.95
CA GLU A 19 22.27 28.47 25.12
C GLU A 19 22.04 27.73 23.77
N ILE A 20 20.77 27.57 23.38
CA ILE A 20 20.43 26.95 22.13
C ILE A 20 20.61 27.95 20.99
N ALA A 21 21.42 27.61 20.01
CA ALA A 21 21.66 28.49 18.88
C ALA A 21 20.35 28.74 18.07
N GLN A 22 20.12 30.01 17.69
CA GLN A 22 18.88 30.43 17.03
C GLN A 22 18.59 29.62 15.75
N TRP A 23 19.62 29.29 14.96
CA TRP A 23 19.45 28.48 13.76
C TRP A 23 18.86 27.10 14.04
N VAL A 24 19.11 26.52 15.21
CA VAL A 24 18.49 25.25 15.62
C VAL A 24 16.99 25.41 15.84
N LEU A 25 16.60 26.48 16.55
CA LEU A 25 15.21 26.80 16.85
C LEU A 25 14.43 27.09 15.56
N ASP A 26 15.01 27.90 14.67
CA ASP A 26 14.40 28.25 13.39
C ASP A 26 14.19 27.00 12.52
N ALA A 27 15.19 26.12 12.46
CA ALA A 27 15.11 24.87 11.70
C ALA A 27 14.03 23.92 12.23
N LEU A 28 13.79 23.84 13.54
CA LEU A 28 12.77 22.96 14.12
C LEU A 28 11.36 23.25 13.58
N LEU A 29 11.05 24.50 13.25
CA LEU A 29 9.76 24.88 12.68
C LEU A 29 9.57 24.37 11.24
N GLU A 30 10.65 24.29 10.46
CA GLU A 30 10.62 23.87 9.05
C GLU A 30 10.81 22.36 8.87
N LEU A 31 11.41 21.67 9.85
CA LEU A 31 11.71 20.24 9.76
C LEU A 31 10.51 19.35 9.45
N PRO A 32 9.31 19.52 10.05
CA PRO A 32 8.16 18.65 9.75
C PRO A 32 7.78 18.71 8.27
N LYS A 33 7.80 19.90 7.67
CA LYS A 33 7.50 20.11 6.25
C LYS A 33 8.57 19.50 5.34
N ALA A 34 9.84 19.72 5.66
CA ALA A 34 10.95 19.16 4.88
C ALA A 34 10.95 17.64 4.92
N MET A 35 10.74 17.04 6.11
CA MET A 35 10.66 15.60 6.29
C MET A 35 9.44 15.00 5.57
N GLY A 36 8.25 15.65 5.67
CA GLY A 36 7.06 15.22 4.96
C GLY A 36 7.27 15.18 3.44
N ASN A 37 7.92 16.21 2.89
CA ASN A 37 8.27 16.24 1.47
C ASN A 37 9.26 15.13 1.08
N GLY A 38 10.30 14.90 1.90
CA GLY A 38 11.26 13.82 1.67
C GLY A 38 10.60 12.44 1.68
N THR A 39 9.75 12.18 2.66
CA THR A 39 8.99 10.92 2.75
C THR A 39 8.07 10.73 1.54
N ARG A 40 7.37 11.78 1.11
CA ARG A 40 6.50 11.71 -0.08
C ARG A 40 7.28 11.35 -1.34
N ILE A 41 8.44 11.97 -1.56
CA ILE A 41 9.31 11.67 -2.72
C ILE A 41 9.81 10.22 -2.65
N ALA A 42 10.28 9.77 -1.49
CA ALA A 42 10.75 8.40 -1.30
C ALA A 42 9.66 7.37 -1.60
N ASN A 43 8.46 7.55 -1.02
CA ASN A 43 7.31 6.66 -1.28
C ASN A 43 6.90 6.67 -2.76
N THR A 44 6.95 7.84 -3.43
CA THR A 44 6.63 7.91 -4.86
C THR A 44 7.62 7.10 -5.69
N LEU A 45 8.93 7.18 -5.39
CA LEU A 45 9.95 6.42 -6.10
C LEU A 45 9.82 4.92 -5.83
N GLU A 46 9.56 4.52 -4.60
CA GLU A 46 9.36 3.12 -4.22
C GLU A 46 8.15 2.53 -4.95
N ASN A 47 7.00 3.19 -4.92
CA ASN A 47 5.80 2.75 -5.64
C ASN A 47 6.05 2.62 -7.14
N ARG A 48 6.72 3.60 -7.76
CA ARG A 48 7.07 3.54 -9.19
C ARG A 48 8.00 2.37 -9.53
N ALA A 49 8.92 2.03 -8.65
CA ALA A 49 9.79 0.87 -8.84
C ALA A 49 9.00 -0.44 -8.77
N ILE A 50 8.05 -0.56 -7.83
CA ILE A 50 7.16 -1.71 -7.70
C ILE A 50 6.27 -1.84 -8.94
N GLU A 51 5.59 -0.76 -9.34
CA GLU A 51 4.75 -0.72 -10.54
C GLU A 51 5.51 -1.17 -11.80
N ALA A 52 6.78 -0.74 -11.95
CA ALA A 52 7.62 -1.15 -13.07
C ALA A 52 7.92 -2.66 -13.06
N VAL A 53 8.22 -3.24 -11.91
CA VAL A 53 8.47 -4.69 -11.77
C VAL A 53 7.20 -5.49 -12.04
N GLU A 54 6.06 -5.05 -11.55
CA GLU A 54 4.76 -5.68 -11.79
C GLU A 54 4.40 -5.66 -13.27
N ALA A 55 4.53 -4.51 -13.93
CA ALA A 55 4.30 -4.36 -15.36
C ALA A 55 5.21 -5.28 -16.19
N LEU A 56 6.51 -5.33 -15.88
CA LEU A 56 7.45 -6.23 -16.56
C LEU A 56 7.12 -7.71 -16.34
N THR A 57 6.67 -8.08 -15.15
CA THR A 57 6.28 -9.46 -14.82
C THR A 57 5.05 -9.92 -15.60
N LEU A 58 4.16 -8.98 -15.92
CA LEU A 58 2.91 -9.23 -16.62
C LEU A 58 2.98 -8.96 -18.14
N GLN A 59 4.07 -8.40 -18.62
CA GLN A 59 4.23 -8.07 -20.03
C GLN A 59 4.07 -9.31 -20.94
N GLY A 60 3.18 -9.21 -21.92
CA GLY A 60 2.88 -10.30 -22.84
C GLY A 60 1.90 -11.34 -22.28
N ARG A 61 1.30 -11.08 -21.12
CA ARG A 61 0.30 -11.96 -20.48
C ARG A 61 -1.11 -11.36 -20.53
N GLU A 62 -1.34 -10.38 -21.41
CA GLU A 62 -2.65 -9.76 -21.59
C GLU A 62 -3.67 -10.81 -22.01
N GLY A 63 -4.83 -10.79 -21.38
CA GLY A 63 -5.89 -11.79 -21.55
C GLY A 63 -5.79 -12.98 -20.60
N GLU A 64 -4.68 -13.17 -19.89
CA GLU A 64 -4.59 -14.23 -18.88
C GLU A 64 -5.47 -13.95 -17.66
N GLU A 65 -5.90 -15.01 -17.01
CA GLU A 65 -6.73 -14.96 -15.81
C GLU A 65 -5.93 -15.33 -14.57
N PHE A 66 -6.15 -14.58 -13.51
CA PHE A 66 -5.49 -14.75 -12.22
C PHE A 66 -6.52 -14.88 -11.11
N THR A 67 -6.14 -15.56 -10.04
CA THR A 67 -6.95 -15.62 -8.83
C THR A 67 -6.31 -14.76 -7.75
N GLY A 68 -7.10 -13.86 -7.18
CA GLY A 68 -6.65 -12.98 -6.11
C GLY A 68 -7.71 -12.77 -5.04
N VAL A 69 -7.39 -11.92 -4.07
CA VAL A 69 -8.30 -11.47 -3.03
C VAL A 69 -8.42 -9.95 -3.13
N VAL A 70 -9.63 -9.44 -3.11
CA VAL A 70 -9.83 -7.98 -3.04
C VAL A 70 -9.49 -7.51 -1.63
N VAL A 71 -8.47 -6.66 -1.51
CA VAL A 71 -7.96 -6.20 -0.21
C VAL A 71 -8.45 -4.82 0.18
N ASP A 72 -8.78 -3.98 -0.80
CA ASP A 72 -9.26 -2.62 -0.53
C ASP A 72 -10.21 -2.13 -1.63
N ARG A 73 -11.00 -1.08 -1.30
CA ARG A 73 -11.86 -0.35 -2.22
C ARG A 73 -11.32 1.06 -2.38
N LEU A 74 -11.06 1.45 -3.62
CA LEU A 74 -10.61 2.78 -3.93
C LEU A 74 -11.78 3.77 -3.98
N LYS A 75 -11.52 5.02 -3.59
CA LYS A 75 -12.52 6.09 -3.68
C LYS A 75 -12.89 6.33 -5.15
N ALA A 76 -14.18 6.59 -5.38
CA ALA A 76 -14.68 6.96 -6.70
C ALA A 76 -13.95 8.23 -7.20
N ASN A 77 -13.48 8.18 -8.44
CA ASN A 77 -12.79 9.30 -9.12
C ASN A 77 -13.62 9.91 -10.27
N GLY A 78 -14.95 9.65 -10.27
CA GLY A 78 -15.88 10.13 -11.30
C GLY A 78 -16.04 9.21 -12.51
N GLU A 79 -15.33 8.09 -12.55
CA GLU A 79 -15.53 7.04 -13.56
C GLU A 79 -16.71 6.12 -13.16
N PRO A 80 -17.42 5.54 -14.13
CA PRO A 80 -18.49 4.59 -13.84
C PRO A 80 -17.91 3.28 -13.25
N GLY A 81 -18.64 2.71 -12.27
CA GLY A 81 -18.22 1.49 -11.58
C GLY A 81 -17.39 1.76 -10.32
N GLU A 82 -17.04 0.68 -9.65
CA GLU A 82 -16.19 0.68 -8.47
C GLU A 82 -14.77 0.22 -8.85
N ARG A 83 -13.80 0.74 -8.12
CA ARG A 83 -12.40 0.33 -8.25
C ARG A 83 -11.92 -0.23 -6.92
N GLY A 84 -11.07 -1.24 -6.97
CA GLY A 84 -10.45 -1.81 -5.80
C GLY A 84 -9.04 -2.27 -6.07
N VAL A 85 -8.40 -2.77 -5.02
CA VAL A 85 -7.09 -3.39 -5.10
C VAL A 85 -7.25 -4.89 -4.93
N VAL A 86 -6.74 -5.67 -5.89
CA VAL A 86 -6.66 -7.13 -5.81
C VAL A 86 -5.24 -7.53 -5.52
N SER A 87 -5.06 -8.39 -4.50
CA SER A 87 -3.78 -9.02 -4.20
C SER A 87 -3.74 -10.42 -4.82
N ILE A 88 -2.79 -10.66 -5.69
CA ILE A 88 -2.55 -11.92 -6.39
C ILE A 88 -1.31 -12.56 -5.77
N ALA A 89 -1.34 -13.89 -5.56
CA ALA A 89 -0.25 -14.60 -4.90
C ALA A 89 0.84 -15.10 -5.88
N ASP A 90 0.45 -15.39 -7.13
CA ASP A 90 1.35 -15.88 -8.17
C ASP A 90 0.96 -15.30 -9.54
N PRO A 91 1.75 -14.37 -10.10
CA PRO A 91 2.88 -13.69 -9.44
C PRO A 91 2.42 -12.83 -8.25
N ALA A 92 3.31 -12.63 -7.26
CA ALA A 92 2.99 -11.83 -6.08
C ALA A 92 2.95 -10.35 -6.46
N LEU A 93 1.73 -9.79 -6.56
CA LEU A 93 1.50 -8.39 -6.92
C LEU A 93 0.16 -7.87 -6.39
N GLU A 94 0.03 -6.56 -6.34
CA GLU A 94 -1.22 -5.86 -6.09
C GLU A 94 -1.54 -4.95 -7.25
N ALA A 95 -2.78 -5.02 -7.74
CA ALA A 95 -3.17 -4.23 -8.90
C ALA A 95 -4.60 -3.70 -8.78
N VAL A 96 -4.88 -2.68 -9.57
CA VAL A 96 -6.22 -2.09 -9.63
C VAL A 96 -7.14 -2.99 -10.45
N VAL A 97 -8.29 -3.31 -9.85
CA VAL A 97 -9.39 -4.01 -10.51
C VAL A 97 -10.59 -3.07 -10.64
N SER A 98 -11.25 -3.11 -11.80
CA SER A 98 -12.49 -2.38 -12.05
C SER A 98 -13.66 -3.36 -12.18
N ALA A 99 -14.81 -3.00 -11.59
CA ALA A 99 -16.04 -3.78 -11.64
C ALA A 99 -17.26 -2.90 -11.34
N ASP A 100 -18.46 -3.39 -11.63
CA ASP A 100 -19.70 -2.73 -11.20
C ASP A 100 -19.82 -2.71 -9.66
N HIS A 101 -19.33 -3.77 -9.03
CA HIS A 101 -19.23 -3.88 -7.57
C HIS A 101 -17.97 -4.66 -7.16
N VAL A 102 -17.18 -4.04 -6.27
CA VAL A 102 -15.90 -4.59 -5.78
C VAL A 102 -16.11 -5.29 -4.43
N PRO A 103 -16.01 -6.65 -4.37
CA PRO A 103 -16.29 -7.45 -3.18
C PRO A 103 -15.05 -7.54 -2.27
N VAL A 104 -14.84 -6.57 -1.40
CA VAL A 104 -13.70 -6.57 -0.46
C VAL A 104 -13.71 -7.78 0.46
N GLY A 105 -12.58 -8.44 0.62
CA GLY A 105 -12.39 -9.65 1.42
C GLY A 105 -12.73 -10.96 0.71
N GLU A 106 -13.25 -10.91 -0.52
CA GLU A 106 -13.58 -12.11 -1.29
C GLU A 106 -12.47 -12.51 -2.25
N ARG A 107 -12.43 -13.81 -2.55
CA ARG A 107 -11.62 -14.34 -3.66
C ARG A 107 -12.33 -14.08 -4.97
N VAL A 108 -11.57 -13.62 -5.92
CA VAL A 108 -12.05 -13.27 -7.26
C VAL A 108 -11.15 -13.85 -8.32
N ARG A 109 -11.71 -14.05 -9.52
CA ARG A 109 -10.96 -14.26 -10.75
C ARG A 109 -10.95 -12.95 -11.51
N VAL A 110 -9.76 -12.53 -11.89
CA VAL A 110 -9.53 -11.29 -12.63
C VAL A 110 -8.77 -11.58 -13.91
N ARG A 111 -8.97 -10.79 -14.94
CA ARG A 111 -8.27 -10.89 -16.22
C ARG A 111 -7.41 -9.65 -16.41
N LEU A 112 -6.17 -9.84 -16.83
CA LEU A 112 -5.31 -8.74 -17.24
C LEU A 112 -5.83 -8.15 -18.56
N VAL A 113 -6.24 -6.89 -18.53
CA VAL A 113 -6.77 -6.18 -19.70
C VAL A 113 -5.65 -5.49 -20.46
N SER A 114 -4.88 -4.69 -19.77
CA SER A 114 -3.80 -3.90 -20.38
C SER A 114 -2.77 -3.45 -19.36
N ILE A 115 -1.61 -3.09 -19.87
CA ILE A 115 -0.57 -2.36 -19.13
C ILE A 115 -0.44 -1.00 -19.80
N GLY A 116 -0.69 0.07 -19.03
CA GLY A 116 -0.59 1.45 -19.53
C GLY A 116 0.85 1.87 -19.83
N GLU A 117 1.03 2.93 -20.61
CA GLU A 117 2.33 3.54 -20.87
C GLU A 117 3.00 4.06 -19.57
N ASP A 118 2.21 4.39 -18.57
CA ASP A 118 2.61 4.80 -17.23
C ASP A 118 2.94 3.63 -16.31
N LEU A 119 2.96 2.39 -16.85
CA LEU A 119 3.18 1.11 -16.15
C LEU A 119 2.03 0.69 -15.23
N THR A 120 0.90 1.38 -15.27
CA THR A 120 -0.29 0.97 -14.50
C THR A 120 -0.89 -0.31 -15.07
N VAL A 121 -1.07 -1.30 -14.24
CA VAL A 121 -1.67 -2.59 -14.61
C VAL A 121 -3.17 -2.55 -14.34
N HIS A 122 -3.97 -2.89 -15.36
CA HIS A 122 -5.42 -2.89 -15.30
C HIS A 122 -5.99 -4.29 -15.37
N PHE A 123 -6.74 -4.67 -14.34
CA PHE A 123 -7.51 -5.91 -14.31
C PHE A 123 -9.01 -5.65 -14.38
N GLU A 124 -9.72 -6.57 -15.02
CA GLU A 124 -11.16 -6.67 -15.00
C GLU A 124 -11.60 -7.83 -14.11
N LEU A 125 -12.62 -7.63 -13.30
CA LEU A 125 -13.21 -8.69 -12.49
C LEU A 125 -14.10 -9.57 -13.38
N ILE A 126 -13.78 -10.87 -13.45
CA ILE A 126 -14.53 -11.87 -14.25
C ILE A 126 -15.55 -12.59 -13.38
N GLU A 127 -15.15 -13.05 -12.20
CA GLU A 127 -15.96 -13.92 -11.36
C GLU A 127 -15.65 -13.74 -9.89
N ARG A 128 -16.67 -13.84 -9.05
CA ARG A 128 -16.54 -13.94 -7.59
C ARG A 128 -16.51 -15.41 -7.19
N ILE A 129 -15.38 -15.85 -6.61
CA ILE A 129 -15.20 -17.24 -6.17
C ILE A 129 -15.79 -17.46 -4.77
N GLY A 130 -16.08 -16.35 -4.06
CA GLY A 130 -16.67 -16.33 -2.72
C GLY A 130 -15.67 -16.06 -1.59
N ALA A 131 -16.22 -15.81 -0.41
CA ALA A 131 -15.41 -15.52 0.77
C ALA A 131 -14.59 -16.75 1.19
N ARG A 132 -13.33 -16.54 1.57
CA ARG A 132 -12.54 -17.55 2.26
C ARG A 132 -13.25 -17.88 3.56
N LYS A 133 -13.86 -19.07 3.70
CA LYS A 133 -14.29 -19.56 5.01
C LYS A 133 -13.05 -19.55 5.90
N SER A 134 -12.99 -18.65 6.87
CA SER A 134 -11.91 -18.61 7.84
C SER A 134 -11.99 -19.88 8.68
N GLN A 135 -11.14 -20.85 8.33
CA GLN A 135 -10.85 -22.03 9.15
C GLN A 135 -9.81 -21.68 10.23
N LEU A 136 -9.83 -20.44 10.71
CA LEU A 136 -9.00 -19.99 11.80
C LEU A 136 -9.88 -19.93 13.06
N TYR A 137 -9.55 -20.79 14.04
CA TYR A 137 -10.14 -20.93 15.36
C TYR A 137 -11.47 -21.71 15.45
N ALA A 138 -11.44 -22.99 15.04
CA ALA A 138 -12.22 -24.03 15.70
C ALA A 138 -11.26 -24.86 16.58
N GLY A 139 -10.52 -24.19 17.45
CA GLY A 139 -9.86 -24.82 18.58
C GLY A 139 -10.83 -24.82 19.73
N SER A 140 -11.49 -25.93 19.98
CA SER A 140 -12.27 -26.18 21.19
C SER A 140 -11.38 -25.97 22.42
N PHE A 141 -11.66 -24.90 23.17
CA PHE A 141 -11.27 -24.83 24.57
C PHE A 141 -12.23 -25.73 25.33
N ASP A 142 -11.90 -27.02 25.43
CA ASP A 142 -12.52 -27.87 26.44
C ASP A 142 -11.93 -27.48 27.81
N ALA A 143 -12.64 -26.57 28.47
CA ALA A 143 -12.48 -26.34 29.89
C ALA A 143 -13.12 -27.54 30.60
N ASN A 144 -12.34 -28.59 30.86
CA ASN A 144 -12.72 -29.60 31.83
C ASN A 144 -12.01 -29.28 33.15
N THR A 145 -12.81 -28.81 34.10
CA THR A 145 -12.46 -28.58 35.51
C THR A 145 -12.83 -29.86 36.26
N ASP A 146 -11.89 -30.42 36.98
CA ASP A 146 -12.09 -31.11 38.23
C ASP A 146 -11.23 -30.45 39.30
#